data_a1532d20e2da18d8e86a3cfd7888dbf8
#
_entry.id   a1532d20e2da18d8e86a3cfd7888dbf8
#
_cell.length_a   1.000
_cell.length_b   1.000
_cell.length_c   1.000
_cell.angle_alpha   90.00
_cell.angle_beta   90.00
_cell.angle_gamma   90.00
#
_symmetry.space_group_name_H-M   'P 1'
#
loop_
_entity.id
_entity.type
_entity.pdbx_description
1 polymer ?
#
loop_
_entity_poly.entity_id
_entity_poly.type
_entity_poly.pdbx_seq_one_letter_code
_entity_poly.pdbx_strand_id
1 'polypeptide(L)'
;MHHWTITDMPSPAGRLAVVTGANSGIGYETALALAGAGARVIVAARDEARGRAAAEAIGADAEWRPLDLARLASVAAFADRMLADGVAIDLLILNAGVMAPPERGVTADGFERQLGTNYLGHFALTQRLWPLMTAGGRVVPLSSIAAKRARLHFDDPMFERRYDAWAAYCQSKLAMLIFARELARRQQRVASIAAHPGFARTSLVANGPGERNVRGAALRLLGNLVSQSAAAGALPVLRAAMDPGIGSGDYIGSVGPFELKGPAGPVPAPDAAHDAASAERLWALSEEWVGLRFRP
;
A
#
# COMPACT_ATOMS: atom_id res chain seq x y z
N MET A 1 20.74 -14.32 -14.27
CA MET A 1 19.30 -14.30 -13.96
C MET A 1 18.71 -13.05 -14.60
N HIS A 2 17.60 -13.18 -15.31
CA HIS A 2 16.89 -12.01 -15.85
C HIS A 2 16.29 -11.21 -14.69
N HIS A 3 16.53 -9.91 -14.67
CA HIS A 3 15.96 -9.00 -13.69
C HIS A 3 14.73 -8.34 -14.29
N TRP A 4 13.57 -8.51 -13.64
CA TRP A 4 12.34 -7.90 -14.09
C TRP A 4 12.45 -6.37 -14.08
N THR A 5 12.07 -5.75 -15.16
CA THR A 5 12.12 -4.31 -15.40
C THR A 5 10.77 -3.82 -15.95
N ILE A 6 10.61 -2.52 -16.12
CA ILE A 6 9.39 -1.94 -16.68
C ILE A 6 9.13 -2.42 -18.13
N THR A 7 10.17 -2.79 -18.89
CA THR A 7 10.02 -3.31 -20.25
C THR A 7 9.46 -4.74 -20.29
N ASP A 8 9.49 -5.45 -19.17
CA ASP A 8 8.90 -6.78 -19.03
C ASP A 8 7.42 -6.72 -18.65
N MET A 9 6.91 -5.52 -18.35
CA MET A 9 5.52 -5.31 -17.93
C MET A 9 4.59 -5.54 -19.13
N PRO A 10 3.64 -6.50 -19.05
CA PRO A 10 2.61 -6.64 -20.07
C PRO A 10 1.80 -5.34 -20.20
N SER A 11 1.31 -5.05 -21.40
CA SER A 11 0.49 -3.85 -21.63
C SER A 11 -0.79 -3.88 -20.76
N PRO A 12 -1.03 -2.87 -19.95
CA PRO A 12 -2.28 -2.69 -19.21
C PRO A 12 -3.34 -1.92 -20.02
N ALA A 13 -3.19 -1.81 -21.35
CA ALA A 13 -4.13 -1.06 -22.19
C ALA A 13 -5.57 -1.52 -21.99
N GLY A 14 -6.47 -0.56 -21.81
CA GLY A 14 -7.89 -0.80 -21.53
C GLY A 14 -8.22 -1.20 -20.09
N ARG A 15 -7.23 -1.37 -19.20
CA ARG A 15 -7.43 -1.65 -17.77
C ARG A 15 -7.60 -0.36 -16.98
N LEU A 16 -8.36 -0.46 -15.88
CA LEU A 16 -8.45 0.61 -14.88
C LEU A 16 -7.62 0.25 -13.63
N ALA A 17 -6.72 1.15 -13.27
CA ALA A 17 -5.96 1.10 -12.03
C ALA A 17 -6.44 2.18 -11.05
N VAL A 18 -6.75 1.80 -9.82
CA VAL A 18 -6.95 2.71 -8.68
C VAL A 18 -5.70 2.69 -7.82
N VAL A 19 -5.02 3.82 -7.68
CA VAL A 19 -3.77 3.93 -6.92
C VAL A 19 -3.95 4.90 -5.77
N THR A 20 -3.92 4.40 -4.52
CA THR A 20 -4.04 5.26 -3.34
C THR A 20 -2.72 5.98 -3.05
N GLY A 21 -2.78 7.28 -2.72
CA GLY A 21 -1.59 8.08 -2.46
C GLY A 21 -0.73 8.34 -3.69
N ALA A 22 -1.31 8.32 -4.89
CA ALA A 22 -0.60 8.51 -6.16
C ALA A 22 -0.21 9.97 -6.45
N ASN A 23 -0.38 10.88 -5.51
CA ASN A 23 0.03 12.28 -5.65
C ASN A 23 1.52 12.53 -5.38
N SER A 24 2.29 11.52 -5.02
CA SER A 24 3.75 11.63 -4.80
C SER A 24 4.43 10.27 -4.65
N GLY A 25 5.76 10.25 -4.76
CA GLY A 25 6.61 9.11 -4.41
C GLY A 25 6.27 7.85 -5.19
N ILE A 26 6.27 6.70 -4.52
CA ILE A 26 6.06 5.38 -5.14
C ILE A 26 4.70 5.27 -5.84
N GLY A 27 3.64 5.81 -5.22
CA GLY A 27 2.31 5.80 -5.81
C GLY A 27 2.24 6.60 -7.11
N TYR A 28 2.90 7.75 -7.16
CA TYR A 28 3.00 8.56 -8.38
C TYR A 28 3.77 7.83 -9.48
N GLU A 29 4.94 7.28 -9.18
CA GLU A 29 5.75 6.53 -10.16
C GLU A 29 5.02 5.26 -10.66
N THR A 30 4.27 4.59 -9.77
CA THR A 30 3.43 3.44 -10.16
C THR A 30 2.32 3.88 -11.11
N ALA A 31 1.61 4.97 -10.79
CA ALA A 31 0.54 5.53 -11.61
C ALA A 31 1.06 6.01 -12.98
N LEU A 32 2.19 6.72 -12.97
CA LEU A 32 2.87 7.21 -14.18
C LEU A 32 3.25 6.05 -15.11
N ALA A 33 3.84 4.98 -14.56
CA ALA A 33 4.26 3.82 -15.33
C ALA A 33 3.05 3.05 -15.92
N LEU A 34 1.96 2.89 -15.16
CA LEU A 34 0.76 2.22 -15.66
C LEU A 34 0.06 3.05 -16.74
N ALA A 35 -0.08 4.36 -16.54
CA ALA A 35 -0.68 5.26 -17.55
C ALA A 35 0.19 5.33 -18.81
N GLY A 36 1.52 5.46 -18.66
CA GLY A 36 2.45 5.46 -19.80
C GLY A 36 2.44 4.17 -20.62
N ALA A 37 1.95 3.08 -20.04
CA ALA A 37 1.77 1.81 -20.73
C ALA A 37 0.32 1.60 -21.28
N GLY A 38 -0.59 2.58 -21.08
CA GLY A 38 -1.95 2.60 -21.66
C GLY A 38 -3.08 2.22 -20.68
N ALA A 39 -2.82 2.15 -19.36
CA ALA A 39 -3.89 2.01 -18.39
C ALA A 39 -4.59 3.34 -18.11
N ARG A 40 -5.89 3.31 -17.84
CA ARG A 40 -6.58 4.41 -17.16
C ARG A 40 -6.24 4.38 -15.68
N VAL A 41 -5.95 5.53 -15.07
CA VAL A 41 -5.51 5.61 -13.68
C VAL A 41 -6.37 6.56 -12.85
N ILE A 42 -6.90 6.09 -11.74
CA ILE A 42 -7.49 6.95 -10.71
C ILE A 42 -6.40 7.27 -9.66
N VAL A 43 -6.02 8.54 -9.62
CA VAL A 43 -5.13 9.11 -8.60
C VAL A 43 -5.96 9.37 -7.34
N ALA A 44 -6.06 8.38 -6.45
CA ALA A 44 -6.85 8.48 -5.23
C ALA A 44 -6.02 9.13 -4.12
N ALA A 45 -6.27 10.40 -3.81
CA ALA A 45 -5.48 11.19 -2.86
C ALA A 45 -6.32 12.21 -2.10
N ARG A 46 -5.89 12.52 -0.86
CA ARG A 46 -6.59 13.43 0.04
C ARG A 46 -6.46 14.91 -0.37
N ASP A 47 -5.25 15.30 -0.75
CA ASP A 47 -4.93 16.69 -1.11
C ASP A 47 -5.35 16.93 -2.57
N GLU A 48 -6.35 17.81 -2.77
CA GLU A 48 -6.90 18.12 -4.09
C GLU A 48 -5.86 18.77 -5.01
N ALA A 49 -5.14 19.78 -4.52
CA ALA A 49 -4.21 20.52 -5.36
C ALA A 49 -3.08 19.59 -5.86
N ARG A 50 -2.49 18.80 -4.98
CA ARG A 50 -1.44 17.84 -5.33
C ARG A 50 -1.99 16.67 -6.16
N GLY A 51 -3.20 16.23 -5.88
CA GLY A 51 -3.84 15.13 -6.61
C GLY A 51 -4.13 15.52 -8.07
N ARG A 52 -4.71 16.72 -8.29
CA ARG A 52 -4.98 17.24 -9.64
C ARG A 52 -3.68 17.49 -10.41
N ALA A 53 -2.70 18.15 -9.79
CA ALA A 53 -1.40 18.36 -10.41
C ALA A 53 -0.69 17.04 -10.79
N ALA A 54 -0.80 16.01 -9.96
CA ALA A 54 -0.25 14.70 -10.28
C ALA A 54 -0.99 14.03 -11.44
N ALA A 55 -2.32 14.06 -11.46
CA ALA A 55 -3.11 13.51 -12.56
C ALA A 55 -2.81 14.22 -13.89
N GLU A 56 -2.71 15.55 -13.88
CA GLU A 56 -2.33 16.35 -15.05
C GLU A 56 -0.92 15.98 -15.55
N ALA A 57 0.04 15.85 -14.65
CA ALA A 57 1.42 15.47 -14.99
C ALA A 57 1.53 14.03 -15.51
N ILE A 58 0.68 13.11 -15.07
CA ILE A 58 0.62 11.72 -15.57
C ILE A 58 0.04 11.70 -16.99
N GLY A 59 -0.98 12.52 -17.27
CA GLY A 59 -1.55 12.68 -18.62
C GLY A 59 -3.04 12.40 -18.71
N ALA A 60 -3.55 12.37 -19.94
CA ALA A 60 -4.99 12.33 -20.22
C ALA A 60 -5.73 11.08 -19.70
N ASP A 61 -5.02 9.99 -19.47
CA ASP A 61 -5.58 8.74 -18.95
C ASP A 61 -5.60 8.69 -17.41
N ALA A 62 -5.23 9.80 -16.73
CA ALA A 62 -5.25 9.90 -15.28
C ALA A 62 -6.30 10.91 -14.79
N GLU A 63 -7.04 10.49 -13.76
CA GLU A 63 -8.07 11.32 -13.11
C GLU A 63 -7.84 11.34 -11.60
N TRP A 64 -7.85 12.53 -10.98
CA TRP A 64 -7.84 12.63 -9.52
C TRP A 64 -9.24 12.43 -8.93
N ARG A 65 -9.31 11.65 -7.85
CA ARG A 65 -10.50 11.51 -7.00
C ARG A 65 -10.16 11.65 -5.52
N PRO A 66 -10.98 12.38 -4.73
CA PRO A 66 -10.73 12.61 -3.32
C PRO A 66 -10.85 11.31 -2.51
N LEU A 67 -9.81 10.97 -1.73
CA LEU A 67 -9.80 9.84 -0.81
C LEU A 67 -8.94 10.16 0.40
N ASP A 68 -9.54 10.22 1.58
CA ASP A 68 -8.85 10.26 2.87
C ASP A 68 -9.07 8.94 3.61
N LEU A 69 -8.04 8.11 3.65
CA LEU A 69 -8.06 6.79 4.33
C LEU A 69 -8.14 6.91 5.86
N ALA A 70 -7.88 8.09 6.42
CA ALA A 70 -8.05 8.37 7.85
C ALA A 70 -9.50 8.73 8.20
N ARG A 71 -10.46 8.54 7.27
CA ARG A 71 -11.88 8.81 7.44
C ARG A 71 -12.71 7.74 6.72
N LEU A 72 -13.36 6.85 7.45
CA LEU A 72 -14.21 5.83 6.83
C LEU A 72 -15.36 6.44 6.00
N ALA A 73 -15.88 7.60 6.39
CA ALA A 73 -16.87 8.34 5.59
C ALA A 73 -16.31 8.79 4.22
N SER A 74 -15.04 9.19 4.15
CA SER A 74 -14.38 9.50 2.87
C SER A 74 -14.17 8.25 2.01
N VAL A 75 -13.81 7.13 2.64
CA VAL A 75 -13.68 5.83 1.97
C VAL A 75 -15.03 5.41 1.38
N ALA A 76 -16.12 5.56 2.14
CA ALA A 76 -17.46 5.28 1.68
C ALA A 76 -17.85 6.14 0.48
N ALA A 77 -17.69 7.47 0.59
CA ALA A 77 -18.03 8.41 -0.48
C ALA A 77 -17.23 8.17 -1.77
N PHE A 78 -15.94 7.79 -1.64
CA PHE A 78 -15.13 7.39 -2.79
C PHE A 78 -15.69 6.14 -3.46
N ALA A 79 -15.96 5.10 -2.66
CA ALA A 79 -16.48 3.84 -3.18
C ALA A 79 -17.88 3.98 -3.80
N ASP A 80 -18.78 4.75 -3.17
CA ASP A 80 -20.13 5.01 -3.68
C ASP A 80 -20.08 5.70 -5.06
N ARG A 81 -19.16 6.65 -5.23
CA ARG A 81 -18.93 7.29 -6.54
C ARG A 81 -18.40 6.30 -7.58
N MET A 82 -17.42 5.46 -7.21
CA MET A 82 -16.91 4.43 -8.11
C MET A 82 -18.00 3.43 -8.52
N LEU A 83 -18.87 3.04 -7.57
CA LEU A 83 -20.01 2.16 -7.83
C LEU A 83 -21.04 2.81 -8.74
N ALA A 84 -21.33 4.11 -8.54
CA ALA A 84 -22.25 4.86 -9.40
C ALA A 84 -21.75 4.99 -10.84
N ASP A 85 -20.42 5.15 -11.03
CA ASP A 85 -19.82 5.16 -12.37
C ASP A 85 -19.85 3.77 -13.03
N GLY A 86 -20.00 2.68 -12.27
CA GLY A 86 -20.12 1.31 -12.75
C GLY A 86 -18.90 0.80 -13.50
N VAL A 87 -17.72 1.43 -13.31
CA VAL A 87 -16.50 1.07 -14.05
C VAL A 87 -15.75 -0.03 -13.33
N ALA A 88 -15.49 -1.13 -14.06
CA ALA A 88 -14.74 -2.27 -13.51
C ALA A 88 -13.29 -1.90 -13.19
N ILE A 89 -12.78 -2.42 -12.07
CA ILE A 89 -11.42 -2.18 -11.56
C ILE A 89 -10.57 -3.42 -11.79
N ASP A 90 -9.48 -3.27 -12.53
CA ASP A 90 -8.53 -4.35 -12.80
C ASP A 90 -7.38 -4.37 -11.79
N LEU A 91 -6.93 -3.20 -11.36
CA LEU A 91 -5.79 -3.05 -10.46
C LEU A 91 -6.18 -2.12 -9.30
N LEU A 92 -6.08 -2.61 -8.07
CA LEU A 92 -6.27 -1.83 -6.85
C LEU A 92 -4.96 -1.79 -6.06
N ILE A 93 -4.24 -0.67 -6.17
CA ILE A 93 -2.93 -0.48 -5.54
C ILE A 93 -3.10 0.27 -4.22
N LEU A 94 -2.94 -0.44 -3.11
CA LEU A 94 -3.12 0.08 -1.76
C LEU A 94 -1.79 0.64 -1.23
N ASN A 95 -1.35 1.77 -1.81
CA ASN A 95 -0.01 2.33 -1.60
C ASN A 95 0.04 3.40 -0.49
N ALA A 96 -1.01 4.19 -0.30
CA ALA A 96 -1.00 5.29 0.65
C ALA A 96 -0.58 4.88 2.07
N GLY A 97 0.04 5.80 2.80
CA GLY A 97 0.39 5.53 4.18
C GLY A 97 1.05 6.70 4.88
N VAL A 98 1.18 6.58 6.19
CA VAL A 98 1.93 7.47 7.07
C VAL A 98 2.96 6.65 7.85
N MET A 99 4.09 7.28 8.22
CA MET A 99 5.20 6.58 8.86
C MET A 99 5.67 7.30 10.11
N ALA A 100 5.60 6.61 11.23
CA ALA A 100 6.21 6.93 12.52
C ALA A 100 6.07 8.42 12.95
N PRO A 101 4.86 9.01 12.94
CA PRO A 101 4.68 10.33 13.52
C PRO A 101 5.10 10.28 15.00
N PRO A 102 5.82 11.30 15.50
CA PRO A 102 6.42 11.26 16.84
C PRO A 102 5.38 11.18 17.96
N GLU A 103 4.19 11.72 17.71
CA GLU A 103 3.08 11.73 18.67
C GLU A 103 1.96 10.79 18.23
N ARG A 104 1.34 10.13 19.21
CA ARG A 104 0.14 9.34 18.95
C ARG A 104 -0.96 10.27 18.44
N GLY A 105 -1.50 9.93 17.30
CA GLY A 105 -2.68 10.56 16.76
C GLY A 105 -3.74 9.52 16.44
N VAL A 106 -4.98 9.98 16.30
CA VAL A 106 -6.11 9.13 15.91
C VAL A 106 -6.71 9.59 14.58
N THR A 107 -7.34 8.67 13.88
CA THR A 107 -8.18 8.96 12.72
C THR A 107 -9.50 9.60 13.13
N ALA A 108 -10.30 10.06 12.18
CA ALA A 108 -11.63 10.59 12.47
C ALA A 108 -12.56 9.56 13.13
N ASP A 109 -12.25 8.27 12.93
CA ASP A 109 -13.03 7.14 13.43
C ASP A 109 -12.46 6.57 14.73
N GLY A 110 -11.44 7.24 15.34
CA GLY A 110 -10.85 6.88 16.64
C GLY A 110 -9.72 5.85 16.60
N PHE A 111 -9.30 5.36 15.44
CA PHE A 111 -8.20 4.39 15.32
C PHE A 111 -6.83 5.06 15.48
N GLU A 112 -5.83 4.33 16.00
CA GLU A 112 -4.44 4.80 15.91
C GLU A 112 -4.11 5.16 14.46
N ARG A 113 -3.46 6.32 14.27
CA ARG A 113 -3.31 6.97 12.96
C ARG A 113 -2.69 6.06 11.89
N GLN A 114 -1.66 5.29 12.25
CA GLN A 114 -0.97 4.44 11.29
C GLN A 114 -1.76 3.17 10.98
N LEU A 115 -2.28 2.49 12.00
CA LEU A 115 -3.14 1.33 11.80
C LEU A 115 -4.40 1.71 11.02
N GLY A 116 -5.03 2.83 11.39
CA GLY A 116 -6.24 3.34 10.74
C GLY A 116 -6.00 3.71 9.27
N THR A 117 -4.96 4.52 8.99
CA THR A 117 -4.69 5.01 7.62
C THR A 117 -4.09 3.93 6.73
N ASN A 118 -3.04 3.25 7.23
CA ASN A 118 -2.27 2.32 6.40
C ASN A 118 -3.02 1.01 6.15
N TYR A 119 -3.83 0.59 7.11
CA TYR A 119 -4.48 -0.72 7.07
C TYR A 119 -6.02 -0.65 7.05
N LEU A 120 -6.67 -0.16 8.10
CA LEU A 120 -8.15 -0.24 8.22
C LEU A 120 -8.87 0.54 7.11
N GLY A 121 -8.36 1.72 6.73
CA GLY A 121 -8.87 2.48 5.58
C GLY A 121 -8.78 1.70 4.28
N HIS A 122 -7.68 0.98 4.05
CA HIS A 122 -7.50 0.13 2.88
C HIS A 122 -8.36 -1.15 2.94
N PHE A 123 -8.52 -1.75 4.12
CA PHE A 123 -9.42 -2.88 4.31
C PHE A 123 -10.85 -2.48 3.94
N ALA A 124 -11.36 -1.37 4.49
CA ALA A 124 -12.69 -0.85 4.19
C ALA A 124 -12.85 -0.47 2.70
N LEU A 125 -11.82 0.15 2.11
CA LEU A 125 -11.82 0.50 0.69
C LEU A 125 -11.91 -0.74 -0.20
N THR A 126 -11.10 -1.76 0.07
CA THR A 126 -11.10 -3.01 -0.70
C THR A 126 -12.45 -3.69 -0.63
N GLN A 127 -13.03 -3.80 0.58
CA GLN A 127 -14.34 -4.39 0.79
C GLN A 127 -15.43 -3.65 -0.01
N ARG A 128 -15.46 -2.31 0.05
CA ARG A 128 -16.47 -1.52 -0.64
C ARG A 128 -16.32 -1.54 -2.16
N LEU A 129 -15.09 -1.61 -2.68
CA LEU A 129 -14.82 -1.69 -4.11
C LEU A 129 -14.89 -3.12 -4.67
N TRP A 130 -15.06 -4.12 -3.80
CA TRP A 130 -15.02 -5.53 -4.20
C TRP A 130 -16.00 -5.89 -5.33
N PRO A 131 -17.25 -5.37 -5.37
CA PRO A 131 -18.18 -5.63 -6.47
C PRO A 131 -17.68 -5.17 -7.84
N LEU A 132 -16.79 -4.17 -7.89
CA LEU A 132 -16.22 -3.62 -9.13
C LEU A 132 -14.94 -4.36 -9.58
N MET A 133 -14.34 -5.20 -8.73
CA MET A 133 -13.11 -5.91 -9.10
C MET A 133 -13.41 -6.93 -10.21
N THR A 134 -12.63 -6.87 -11.30
CA THR A 134 -12.74 -7.83 -12.40
C THR A 134 -12.23 -9.23 -12.00
N ALA A 135 -12.77 -10.27 -12.62
CA ALA A 135 -12.15 -11.59 -12.53
C ALA A 135 -10.75 -11.54 -13.20
N GLY A 136 -9.73 -12.06 -12.51
CA GLY A 136 -8.33 -11.93 -12.93
C GLY A 136 -7.70 -10.57 -12.61
N GLY A 137 -8.44 -9.66 -11.97
CA GLY A 137 -7.89 -8.41 -11.43
C GLY A 137 -6.93 -8.66 -10.28
N ARG A 138 -6.24 -7.61 -9.82
CA ARG A 138 -5.25 -7.69 -8.74
C ARG A 138 -5.44 -6.62 -7.69
N VAL A 139 -5.32 -7.02 -6.42
CA VAL A 139 -5.17 -6.12 -5.26
C VAL A 139 -3.71 -6.19 -4.81
N VAL A 140 -3.06 -5.03 -4.70
CA VAL A 140 -1.64 -4.94 -4.32
C VAL A 140 -1.47 -4.10 -3.06
N PRO A 141 -1.55 -4.73 -1.86
CA PRO A 141 -1.27 -4.04 -0.60
C PRO A 141 0.23 -3.74 -0.43
N LEU A 142 0.57 -2.48 -0.13
CA LEU A 142 1.94 -2.11 0.16
C LEU A 142 2.29 -2.32 1.63
N SER A 143 3.13 -3.31 1.86
CA SER A 143 3.82 -3.59 3.11
C SER A 143 5.14 -2.79 3.20
N SER A 144 6.07 -3.27 3.99
CA SER A 144 7.41 -2.68 4.20
C SER A 144 8.37 -3.74 4.71
N ILE A 145 9.68 -3.51 4.55
CA ILE A 145 10.72 -4.26 5.27
C ILE A 145 10.48 -4.25 6.79
N ALA A 146 9.89 -3.16 7.30
CA ALA A 146 9.52 -3.02 8.71
C ALA A 146 8.57 -4.14 9.22
N ALA A 147 7.80 -4.75 8.34
CA ALA A 147 6.92 -5.87 8.68
C ALA A 147 7.71 -7.13 9.13
N LYS A 148 8.98 -7.28 8.71
CA LYS A 148 9.78 -8.49 8.99
C LYS A 148 10.09 -8.73 10.46
N ARG A 149 10.11 -7.68 11.28
CA ARG A 149 10.37 -7.76 12.73
C ARG A 149 9.16 -7.27 13.54
N ALA A 150 8.01 -7.16 12.89
CA ALA A 150 6.79 -6.70 13.51
C ALA A 150 6.04 -7.84 14.21
N ARG A 151 5.17 -7.44 15.13
CA ARG A 151 4.14 -8.29 15.73
C ARG A 151 2.81 -7.54 15.80
N LEU A 152 1.71 -8.29 15.87
CA LEU A 152 0.41 -7.72 16.16
C LEU A 152 0.22 -7.59 17.68
N HIS A 153 -0.17 -6.41 18.14
CA HIS A 153 -0.39 -6.10 19.56
C HIS A 153 -1.88 -6.22 19.89
N PHE A 154 -2.41 -7.45 19.90
CA PHE A 154 -3.83 -7.69 20.13
C PHE A 154 -4.36 -7.28 21.51
N ASP A 155 -3.50 -7.05 22.48
CA ASP A 155 -3.83 -6.58 23.82
C ASP A 155 -3.87 -5.03 23.91
N ASP A 156 -3.28 -4.33 22.94
CA ASP A 156 -3.29 -2.86 22.81
C ASP A 156 -3.09 -2.46 21.33
N PRO A 157 -4.01 -2.84 20.42
CA PRO A 157 -3.81 -2.68 18.98
C PRO A 157 -3.77 -1.21 18.56
N MET A 158 -4.33 -0.32 19.35
CA MET A 158 -4.37 1.12 19.10
C MET A 158 -3.28 1.90 19.87
N PHE A 159 -2.35 1.19 20.54
CA PHE A 159 -1.27 1.79 21.34
C PHE A 159 -1.78 2.88 22.30
N GLU A 160 -2.87 2.59 23.00
CA GLU A 160 -3.49 3.55 23.95
C GLU A 160 -2.74 3.65 25.26
N ARG A 161 -2.18 2.53 25.74
CA ARG A 161 -1.42 2.47 26.99
C ARG A 161 -0.01 3.04 26.87
N ARG A 162 0.66 2.74 25.75
CA ARG A 162 2.01 3.22 25.48
C ARG A 162 2.24 3.30 23.97
N TYR A 163 2.45 4.51 23.48
CA TYR A 163 2.74 4.72 22.07
C TYR A 163 4.23 4.55 21.77
N ASP A 164 4.52 3.72 20.79
CA ASP A 164 5.81 3.62 20.10
C ASP A 164 5.56 3.81 18.60
N ALA A 165 6.02 4.93 18.07
CA ALA A 165 5.77 5.33 16.69
C ALA A 165 6.26 4.30 15.67
N TRP A 166 7.42 3.68 15.94
CA TRP A 166 7.99 2.67 15.05
C TRP A 166 7.26 1.33 15.15
N ALA A 167 6.94 0.88 16.36
CA ALA A 167 6.17 -0.35 16.56
C ALA A 167 4.77 -0.26 15.92
N ALA A 168 4.08 0.90 16.05
CA ALA A 168 2.80 1.14 15.40
C ALA A 168 2.91 1.11 13.86
N TYR A 169 3.99 1.70 13.29
CA TYR A 169 4.28 1.58 11.87
C TYR A 169 4.50 0.13 11.45
N CYS A 170 5.38 -0.57 12.14
CA CYS A 170 5.71 -1.98 11.86
C CYS A 170 4.44 -2.86 11.91
N GLN A 171 3.61 -2.69 12.94
CA GLN A 171 2.31 -3.38 13.06
C GLN A 171 1.41 -3.10 11.87
N SER A 172 1.25 -1.82 11.46
CA SER A 172 0.38 -1.46 10.33
C SER A 172 0.84 -2.11 9.02
N LYS A 173 2.16 -2.24 8.82
CA LYS A 173 2.74 -2.86 7.60
C LYS A 173 2.70 -4.38 7.63
N LEU A 174 2.79 -4.99 8.82
CA LEU A 174 2.53 -6.43 8.99
C LEU A 174 1.04 -6.73 8.74
N ALA A 175 0.13 -5.90 9.24
CA ALA A 175 -1.30 -6.04 9.00
C ALA A 175 -1.64 -6.00 7.49
N MET A 176 -0.98 -5.13 6.71
CA MET A 176 -1.13 -5.09 5.24
C MET A 176 -0.66 -6.39 4.57
N LEU A 177 0.45 -6.96 5.02
CA LEU A 177 0.97 -8.23 4.49
C LEU A 177 0.04 -9.40 4.83
N ILE A 178 -0.41 -9.48 6.09
CA ILE A 178 -1.36 -10.50 6.53
C ILE A 178 -2.67 -10.37 5.73
N PHE A 179 -3.19 -9.15 5.56
CA PHE A 179 -4.39 -8.89 4.76
C PHE A 179 -4.24 -9.41 3.32
N ALA A 180 -3.11 -9.14 2.66
CA ALA A 180 -2.87 -9.62 1.30
C ALA A 180 -2.96 -11.16 1.21
N ARG A 181 -2.32 -11.86 2.14
CA ARG A 181 -2.29 -13.32 2.18
C ARG A 181 -3.63 -13.92 2.57
N GLU A 182 -4.30 -13.31 3.53
CA GLU A 182 -5.62 -13.76 3.97
C GLU A 182 -6.69 -13.54 2.88
N LEU A 183 -6.64 -12.43 2.16
CA LEU A 183 -7.50 -12.19 1.01
C LEU A 183 -7.26 -13.23 -0.10
N ALA A 184 -6.00 -13.56 -0.38
CA ALA A 184 -5.62 -14.61 -1.33
C ALA A 184 -6.17 -15.99 -0.91
N ARG A 185 -6.16 -16.30 0.39
CA ARG A 185 -6.66 -17.56 0.94
C ARG A 185 -8.19 -17.68 0.86
N ARG A 186 -8.89 -16.56 1.06
CA ARG A 186 -10.37 -16.53 1.16
C ARG A 186 -11.07 -16.63 -0.20
N GLN A 187 -10.39 -16.26 -1.28
CA GLN A 187 -11.01 -16.26 -2.61
C GLN A 187 -9.95 -16.39 -3.72
N GLN A 188 -10.37 -16.75 -4.94
CA GLN A 188 -9.46 -16.99 -6.08
C GLN A 188 -9.82 -16.17 -7.33
N ARG A 189 -10.87 -15.36 -7.27
CA ARG A 189 -11.34 -14.57 -8.43
C ARG A 189 -10.42 -13.39 -8.75
N VAL A 190 -9.80 -12.81 -7.72
CA VAL A 190 -8.90 -11.64 -7.80
C VAL A 190 -7.58 -12.01 -7.13
N ALA A 191 -6.46 -11.81 -7.78
CA ALA A 191 -5.17 -12.10 -7.14
C ALA A 191 -4.84 -11.02 -6.10
N SER A 192 -4.40 -11.42 -4.90
CA SER A 192 -3.93 -10.52 -3.85
C SER A 192 -2.45 -10.76 -3.59
N ILE A 193 -1.62 -9.76 -3.89
CA ILE A 193 -0.16 -9.89 -3.91
C ILE A 193 0.44 -8.72 -3.13
N ALA A 194 1.14 -9.01 -2.03
CA ALA A 194 1.81 -7.96 -1.27
C ALA A 194 3.08 -7.47 -1.98
N ALA A 195 3.38 -6.17 -1.81
CA ALA A 195 4.65 -5.63 -2.27
C ALA A 195 5.31 -4.77 -1.18
N HIS A 196 6.66 -4.67 -1.20
CA HIS A 196 7.38 -3.65 -0.46
C HIS A 196 8.43 -2.97 -1.35
N PRO A 197 8.59 -1.65 -1.21
CA PRO A 197 9.42 -0.86 -2.11
C PRO A 197 10.91 -0.85 -1.76
N GLY A 198 11.38 -1.73 -0.88
CA GLY A 198 12.71 -1.58 -0.30
C GLY A 198 12.81 -0.32 0.57
N PHE A 199 14.00 0.29 0.62
CA PHE A 199 14.22 1.58 1.29
C PHE A 199 14.25 2.70 0.24
N ALA A 200 13.06 3.18 -0.14
CA ALA A 200 12.91 4.23 -1.14
C ALA A 200 12.88 5.63 -0.51
N ARG A 201 13.55 6.60 -1.16
CA ARG A 201 13.45 8.02 -0.81
C ARG A 201 12.08 8.55 -1.23
N THR A 202 11.23 8.81 -0.26
CA THR A 202 9.90 9.38 -0.49
C THR A 202 9.64 10.50 0.53
N SER A 203 8.64 11.33 0.28
CA SER A 203 8.16 12.34 1.23
C SER A 203 7.75 11.73 2.59
N LEU A 204 7.47 10.43 2.62
CA LEU A 204 7.18 9.66 3.83
C LEU A 204 8.39 9.63 4.79
N VAL A 205 9.60 9.43 4.24
CA VAL A 205 10.86 9.43 5.00
C VAL A 205 11.26 10.85 5.40
N ALA A 206 10.99 11.85 4.56
CA ALA A 206 11.29 13.24 4.84
C ALA A 206 10.46 13.84 6.00
N ASN A 207 9.25 13.31 6.23
CA ASN A 207 8.35 13.71 7.30
C ASN A 207 8.44 12.82 8.55
N GLY A 208 9.32 11.82 8.56
CA GLY A 208 9.61 10.98 9.73
C GLY A 208 10.44 11.71 10.79
N PRO A 209 10.67 11.11 11.97
CA PRO A 209 11.42 11.73 13.07
C PRO A 209 12.89 11.97 12.68
N GLY A 210 13.16 13.10 12.05
CA GLY A 210 14.51 13.55 11.72
C GLY A 210 15.05 14.40 12.86
N GLU A 211 16.02 13.90 13.63
CA GLU A 211 16.80 14.74 14.54
C GLU A 211 17.52 15.83 13.73
N ARG A 212 17.30 17.09 14.12
CA ARG A 212 17.93 18.29 13.51
C ARG A 212 19.39 18.51 13.96
N ASN A 213 20.10 17.47 14.37
CA ASN A 213 21.48 17.51 14.84
C ASN A 213 22.46 16.89 13.84
N VAL A 214 23.77 17.00 14.12
CA VAL A 214 24.86 16.50 13.27
C VAL A 214 24.77 14.98 13.06
N ARG A 215 24.27 14.22 14.06
CA ARG A 215 24.02 12.78 13.94
C ARG A 215 22.91 12.47 12.96
N GLY A 216 21.83 13.27 12.96
CA GLY A 216 20.74 13.15 11.99
C GLY A 216 21.17 13.49 10.55
N ALA A 217 22.15 14.41 10.38
CA ALA A 217 22.73 14.72 9.08
C ALA A 217 23.59 13.57 8.55
N ALA A 218 24.44 12.96 9.39
CA ALA A 218 25.23 11.79 9.02
C ALA A 218 24.36 10.55 8.72
N LEU A 219 23.30 10.32 9.50
CA LEU A 219 22.32 9.25 9.24
C LEU A 219 21.56 9.48 7.92
N ARG A 220 21.24 10.73 7.57
CA ARG A 220 20.63 11.08 6.26
C ARG A 220 21.59 10.82 5.12
N LEU A 221 22.88 11.15 5.29
CA LEU A 221 23.90 10.91 4.26
C LEU A 221 24.11 9.42 4.00
N LEU A 222 24.22 8.61 5.07
CA LEU A 222 24.26 7.14 5.01
C LEU A 222 22.94 6.56 4.44
N GLY A 223 21.79 7.11 4.83
CA GLY A 223 20.49 6.74 4.29
C GLY A 223 20.39 6.99 2.77
N ASN A 224 21.03 8.05 2.26
CA ASN A 224 21.09 8.34 0.81
C ASN A 224 21.90 7.29 0.02
N LEU A 225 22.91 6.67 0.63
CA LEU A 225 23.71 5.62 -0.02
C LEU A 225 22.98 4.27 -0.13
N VAL A 226 22.10 3.98 0.83
CA VAL A 226 21.34 2.72 0.86
C VAL A 226 19.91 2.83 0.33
N SER A 227 19.38 4.04 0.13
CA SER A 227 18.06 4.26 -0.43
C SER A 227 18.06 4.19 -1.96
N GLN A 228 16.91 3.82 -2.51
CA GLN A 228 16.66 3.86 -3.95
C GLN A 228 15.68 4.99 -4.32
N SER A 229 15.60 5.32 -5.62
CA SER A 229 14.63 6.30 -6.12
C SER A 229 13.18 5.80 -5.94
N ALA A 230 12.21 6.71 -5.99
CA ALA A 230 10.80 6.33 -5.97
C ALA A 230 10.43 5.44 -7.17
N ALA A 231 10.98 5.71 -8.34
CA ALA A 231 10.80 4.89 -9.54
C ALA A 231 11.32 3.45 -9.35
N ALA A 232 12.53 3.29 -8.76
CA ALA A 232 13.05 1.97 -8.42
C ALA A 232 12.19 1.27 -7.36
N GLY A 233 11.67 2.02 -6.37
CA GLY A 233 10.74 1.51 -5.35
C GLY A 233 9.38 1.12 -5.92
N ALA A 234 8.98 1.66 -7.06
CA ALA A 234 7.74 1.28 -7.74
C ALA A 234 7.84 -0.07 -8.48
N LEU A 235 9.04 -0.52 -8.85
CA LEU A 235 9.21 -1.78 -9.59
C LEU A 235 8.61 -3.02 -8.89
N PRO A 236 8.80 -3.25 -7.57
CA PRO A 236 8.13 -4.35 -6.90
C PRO A 236 6.60 -4.26 -6.95
N VAL A 237 6.04 -3.04 -6.89
CA VAL A 237 4.61 -2.81 -6.96
C VAL A 237 4.07 -3.12 -8.36
N LEU A 238 4.77 -2.62 -9.39
CA LEU A 238 4.43 -2.88 -10.80
C LEU A 238 4.55 -4.36 -11.13
N ARG A 239 5.59 -5.04 -10.62
CA ARG A 239 5.75 -6.47 -10.79
C ARG A 239 4.61 -7.25 -10.15
N ALA A 240 4.24 -6.93 -8.90
CA ALA A 240 3.09 -7.53 -8.23
C ALA A 240 1.77 -7.27 -8.98
N ALA A 241 1.62 -6.06 -9.54
CA ALA A 241 0.43 -5.67 -10.29
C ALA A 241 0.31 -6.36 -11.66
N MET A 242 1.43 -6.63 -12.35
CA MET A 242 1.40 -6.90 -13.80
C MET A 242 2.09 -8.19 -14.23
N ASP A 243 3.06 -8.72 -13.48
CA ASP A 243 3.80 -9.92 -13.89
C ASP A 243 2.89 -11.16 -13.78
N PRO A 244 2.56 -11.85 -14.91
CA PRO A 244 1.72 -13.03 -14.88
C PRO A 244 2.38 -14.24 -14.18
N GLY A 245 3.69 -14.21 -14.00
CA GLY A 245 4.44 -15.23 -13.27
C GLY A 245 4.32 -15.11 -11.73
N ILE A 246 3.67 -14.05 -11.22
CA ILE A 246 3.46 -13.84 -9.79
C ILE A 246 2.04 -14.28 -9.40
N GLY A 247 1.99 -15.17 -8.40
CA GLY A 247 0.76 -15.78 -7.91
C GLY A 247 0.10 -15.02 -6.76
N SER A 248 -1.19 -15.31 -6.53
CA SER A 248 -1.92 -14.80 -5.37
C SER A 248 -1.29 -15.33 -4.07
N GLY A 249 -1.07 -14.46 -3.10
CA GLY A 249 -0.41 -14.77 -1.84
C GLY A 249 1.11 -14.52 -1.83
N ASP A 250 1.72 -14.23 -2.98
CA ASP A 250 3.14 -13.90 -3.08
C ASP A 250 3.46 -12.54 -2.41
N TYR A 251 4.73 -12.40 -2.03
CA TYR A 251 5.29 -11.17 -1.49
C TYR A 251 6.47 -10.72 -2.35
N ILE A 252 6.37 -9.53 -2.94
CA ILE A 252 7.35 -9.00 -3.88
C ILE A 252 8.11 -7.84 -3.25
N GLY A 253 9.43 -7.88 -3.36
CA GLY A 253 10.30 -6.84 -2.81
C GLY A 253 11.57 -6.64 -3.61
N SER A 254 12.49 -5.85 -3.07
CA SER A 254 13.85 -5.71 -3.63
C SER A 254 14.70 -6.90 -3.17
N VAL A 255 15.26 -7.66 -4.11
CA VAL A 255 16.06 -8.89 -3.79
C VAL A 255 17.55 -8.64 -3.56
N GLY A 256 17.94 -7.42 -3.25
CA GLY A 256 19.32 -7.09 -2.86
C GLY A 256 19.61 -7.27 -1.37
N PRO A 257 20.80 -6.88 -0.91
CA PRO A 257 21.19 -7.03 0.49
C PRO A 257 20.19 -6.39 1.44
N PHE A 258 19.74 -7.16 2.43
CA PHE A 258 18.72 -6.77 3.41
C PHE A 258 17.40 -6.27 2.79
N GLU A 259 17.18 -6.56 1.52
CA GLU A 259 16.02 -6.08 0.73
C GLU A 259 15.86 -4.54 0.69
N LEU A 260 16.93 -3.81 0.98
CA LEU A 260 16.91 -2.35 0.98
C LEU A 260 16.80 -1.76 -0.43
N LYS A 261 17.49 -2.37 -1.39
CA LYS A 261 17.49 -2.01 -2.81
C LYS A 261 17.83 -3.21 -3.68
N GLY A 262 17.56 -3.12 -4.97
CA GLY A 262 17.87 -4.18 -5.94
C GLY A 262 16.71 -4.47 -6.86
N PRO A 263 16.85 -5.47 -7.74
CA PRO A 263 15.78 -5.90 -8.63
C PRO A 263 14.50 -6.29 -7.90
N ALA A 264 13.35 -6.10 -8.53
CA ALA A 264 12.08 -6.56 -8.00
C ALA A 264 11.98 -8.10 -8.13
N GLY A 265 11.61 -8.78 -7.04
CA GLY A 265 11.47 -10.25 -7.03
C GLY A 265 10.69 -10.77 -5.85
N PRO A 266 10.31 -12.07 -5.86
CA PRO A 266 9.74 -12.73 -4.69
C PRO A 266 10.70 -12.67 -3.50
N VAL A 267 10.16 -12.37 -2.33
CA VAL A 267 10.90 -12.33 -1.06
C VAL A 267 10.14 -13.11 0.01
N PRO A 268 10.85 -13.67 1.02
CA PRO A 268 10.19 -14.41 2.09
C PRO A 268 9.34 -13.48 2.97
N ALA A 269 8.10 -13.88 3.23
CA ALA A 269 7.29 -13.26 4.27
C ALA A 269 7.79 -13.68 5.67
N PRO A 270 7.69 -12.81 6.69
CA PRO A 270 8.03 -13.18 8.06
C PRO A 270 7.06 -14.21 8.63
N ASP A 271 7.51 -15.01 9.62
CA ASP A 271 6.70 -16.05 10.25
C ASP A 271 5.37 -15.54 10.78
N ALA A 272 5.35 -14.31 11.34
CA ALA A 272 4.12 -13.67 11.81
C ALA A 272 3.06 -13.47 10.72
N ALA A 273 3.44 -13.45 9.44
CA ALA A 273 2.50 -13.38 8.33
C ALA A 273 1.97 -14.75 7.87
N HIS A 274 2.49 -15.83 8.46
CA HIS A 274 2.04 -17.21 8.22
C HIS A 274 1.14 -17.74 9.35
N ASP A 275 1.01 -17.00 10.45
CA ASP A 275 0.15 -17.41 11.58
C ASP A 275 -1.34 -17.23 11.22
N ALA A 276 -1.98 -18.36 10.90
CA ALA A 276 -3.39 -18.39 10.49
C ALA A 276 -4.33 -17.89 11.59
N ALA A 277 -4.04 -18.17 12.87
CA ALA A 277 -4.88 -17.73 13.99
C ALA A 277 -4.83 -16.20 14.15
N SER A 278 -3.64 -15.60 14.04
CA SER A 278 -3.49 -14.15 14.04
C SER A 278 -4.14 -13.48 12.82
N ALA A 279 -4.05 -14.12 11.65
CA ALA A 279 -4.68 -13.61 10.42
C ALA A 279 -6.21 -13.61 10.53
N GLU A 280 -6.80 -14.68 11.02
CA GLU A 280 -8.26 -14.78 11.23
C GLU A 280 -8.75 -13.79 12.29
N ARG A 281 -8.00 -13.67 13.40
CA ARG A 281 -8.31 -12.71 14.47
C ARG A 281 -8.22 -11.26 13.96
N LEU A 282 -7.17 -10.92 13.21
CA LEU A 282 -7.03 -9.59 12.62
C LEU A 282 -8.17 -9.27 11.67
N TRP A 283 -8.57 -10.23 10.83
CA TRP A 283 -9.70 -10.05 9.90
C TRP A 283 -11.00 -9.78 10.64
N ALA A 284 -11.33 -10.60 11.64
CA ALA A 284 -12.55 -10.44 12.44
C ALA A 284 -12.61 -9.10 13.17
N LEU A 285 -11.50 -8.70 13.80
CA LEU A 285 -11.37 -7.38 14.44
C LEU A 285 -11.48 -6.24 13.43
N SER A 286 -10.93 -6.39 12.23
CA SER A 286 -11.02 -5.36 11.19
C SER A 286 -12.47 -5.18 10.74
N GLU A 287 -13.21 -6.26 10.53
CA GLU A 287 -14.65 -6.19 10.24
C GLU A 287 -15.44 -5.47 11.34
N GLU A 288 -15.13 -5.77 12.59
CA GLU A 288 -15.75 -5.14 13.75
C GLU A 288 -15.45 -3.64 13.81
N TRP A 289 -14.15 -3.27 13.70
CA TRP A 289 -13.71 -1.87 13.79
C TRP A 289 -14.25 -0.99 12.67
N VAL A 290 -14.27 -1.51 11.43
CA VAL A 290 -14.79 -0.73 10.29
C VAL A 290 -16.31 -0.84 10.12
N GLY A 291 -16.99 -1.69 10.91
CA GLY A 291 -18.44 -1.89 10.84
C GLY A 291 -18.92 -2.55 9.54
N LEU A 292 -18.06 -3.31 8.86
CA LEU A 292 -18.35 -3.91 7.56
C LEU A 292 -18.00 -5.41 7.57
N ARG A 293 -18.86 -6.23 6.95
CA ARG A 293 -18.57 -7.65 6.71
C ARG A 293 -17.95 -7.82 5.32
N PHE A 294 -16.74 -8.39 5.25
CA PHE A 294 -16.06 -8.62 4.00
C PHE A 294 -16.12 -10.10 3.60
N ARG A 295 -16.94 -10.37 2.60
CA ARG A 295 -17.07 -11.71 1.98
C ARG A 295 -16.56 -11.60 0.54
N PRO A 296 -15.26 -11.78 0.32
CA PRO A 296 -14.65 -11.65 -0.99
C PRO A 296 -15.01 -12.79 -1.97
#